data_de09e88c62e0ee16f74d17e5b83b8c52
#
_entry.id   de09e88c62e0ee16f74d17e5b83b8c52
#
_cell.length_a   1.000
_cell.length_b   1.000
_cell.length_c   1.000
_cell.angle_alpha   90.00
_cell.angle_beta   90.00
_cell.angle_gamma   90.00
#
_symmetry.space_group_name_H-M   'P 1'
#
loop_
_entity.id
_entity.type
_entity.pdbx_description
1 polymer ?
#
loop_
_entity_poly.entity_id
_entity_poly.type
_entity_poly.pdbx_seq_one_letter_code
_entity_poly.pdbx_strand_id
1 'polypeptide(L)'
;MKKLIKILSVFLAVIMAFASTSVAFASTKFYSKYDKKTYTHNTKFDTFNKVVGIDVSEHNKTVDFNKVKADGIDFVYVRVGYTGYTKKKLSLNYDHYYQENITNALAAGLQVGVYWYSQALNEEEALQEANMLLNVIGSYNITLPVVYDYEFAGVGDGRLDSANLSKAQMTANSLAFLNRVSQMGYTPCLYANYSFLKNRLNASQISSIAKIWLAHYNTSTDYAGDYEYWQYTSDGRVNGISGRVDMNVWYQGAQPAAPTAPVTPNVTQPAAKKVTDVKLKAKTNTTLTFSWASQNYAEYYNIYKYDSKKGKYVKVGTTAGNVNTFKVRGLPEGSYFRFKITAVVGGNEGARSEPYKVVTNPRKVQTKLAKSTKKRKITFKWKKTTGTGYQYQWSTSKNFKKNYLTKTTKKTNVTISTSKSRKTYYLRVRAYKTHSNGKKY
;
A
#
# COMPACT_ATOMS: atom_id res chain seq x y z
N MET A 1 19.00 61.79 -30.03
CA MET A 1 19.77 60.94 -29.09
C MET A 1 19.78 61.41 -27.64
N LYS A 2 19.69 62.70 -27.30
CA LYS A 2 19.75 63.17 -25.88
C LYS A 2 18.45 63.00 -25.06
N LYS A 3 17.30 62.67 -25.64
CA LYS A 3 16.04 62.42 -24.90
C LYS A 3 15.81 60.96 -24.53
N LEU A 4 16.50 60.01 -25.17
CA LEU A 4 16.38 58.57 -24.84
C LEU A 4 17.23 58.16 -23.62
N ILE A 5 18.29 58.87 -23.32
CA ILE A 5 19.22 58.57 -22.22
C ILE A 5 18.63 59.00 -20.86
N LYS A 6 17.72 59.99 -20.82
CA LYS A 6 17.06 60.40 -19.56
C LYS A 6 15.91 59.51 -19.11
N ILE A 7 15.33 58.75 -20.03
CA ILE A 7 14.24 57.81 -19.68
C ILE A 7 14.82 56.49 -19.15
N LEU A 8 16.00 56.10 -19.63
CA LEU A 8 16.67 54.86 -19.13
C LEU A 8 17.27 54.99 -17.72
N SER A 9 17.66 56.20 -17.31
CA SER A 9 18.20 56.46 -15.97
C SER A 9 17.13 56.55 -14.87
N VAL A 10 15.87 56.87 -15.22
CA VAL A 10 14.76 56.89 -14.26
C VAL A 10 14.19 55.47 -14.04
N PHE A 11 14.25 54.59 -15.06
CA PHE A 11 13.81 53.19 -14.88
C PHE A 11 14.82 52.32 -14.09
N LEU A 12 16.12 52.65 -14.09
CA LEU A 12 17.12 51.94 -13.32
C LEU A 12 17.14 52.33 -11.83
N ALA A 13 16.62 53.55 -11.50
CA ALA A 13 16.52 54.01 -10.11
C ALA A 13 15.29 53.50 -9.35
N VAL A 14 14.26 53.02 -10.06
CA VAL A 14 13.04 52.46 -9.44
C VAL A 14 13.16 50.97 -9.11
N ILE A 15 14.12 50.27 -9.73
CA ILE A 15 14.35 48.82 -9.46
C ILE A 15 15.28 48.57 -8.24
N MET A 16 15.95 49.61 -7.74
CA MET A 16 16.82 49.47 -6.54
C MET A 16 16.15 49.85 -5.22
N ALA A 17 14.87 50.08 -5.17
CA ALA A 17 14.18 50.56 -3.96
C ALA A 17 13.30 49.49 -3.26
N PHE A 18 13.38 48.18 -3.64
CA PHE A 18 12.64 47.11 -2.97
C PHE A 18 13.54 45.94 -2.58
N ALA A 19 14.68 46.18 -2.02
CA ALA A 19 15.42 45.21 -1.24
C ALA A 19 15.53 45.73 0.19
N SER A 20 14.39 45.95 0.86
CA SER A 20 14.36 45.98 2.29
C SER A 20 14.47 44.53 2.77
N THR A 21 15.69 44.05 2.95
CA THR A 21 15.96 42.89 3.78
C THR A 21 15.49 43.23 5.18
N SER A 22 14.25 42.94 5.53
CA SER A 22 13.85 42.77 6.91
C SER A 22 14.60 41.55 7.44
N VAL A 23 15.78 41.76 8.01
CA VAL A 23 16.43 40.81 8.92
C VAL A 23 15.52 40.75 10.13
N ALA A 24 14.52 39.89 10.09
CA ALA A 24 13.75 39.52 11.26
C ALA A 24 14.75 38.79 12.17
N PHE A 25 15.22 39.44 13.22
CA PHE A 25 15.93 38.77 14.33
C PHE A 25 14.91 37.78 14.92
N ALA A 26 15.04 36.52 14.53
CA ALA A 26 14.19 35.47 15.01
C ALA A 26 14.46 35.25 16.50
N SER A 27 13.49 35.56 17.35
CA SER A 27 13.61 35.34 18.79
C SER A 27 13.88 33.86 19.08
N THR A 28 14.86 33.59 19.94
CA THR A 28 15.14 32.22 20.43
C THR A 28 13.99 31.66 21.27
N LYS A 29 13.11 32.53 21.78
CA LYS A 29 11.94 32.16 22.57
C LYS A 29 10.64 32.50 21.84
N PHE A 30 9.61 31.69 22.03
CA PHE A 30 8.27 31.97 21.58
C PHE A 30 7.23 31.59 22.64
N TYR A 31 6.18 32.39 22.70
CA TYR A 31 5.01 32.04 23.52
C TYR A 31 3.98 31.33 22.66
N SER A 32 3.63 30.12 23.06
CA SER A 32 2.56 29.36 22.43
C SER A 32 1.21 29.74 23.05
N LYS A 33 0.36 30.43 22.29
CA LYS A 33 -1.02 30.76 22.70
C LYS A 33 -1.90 29.52 22.90
N TYR A 34 -1.49 28.38 22.29
CA TYR A 34 -2.26 27.15 22.23
C TYR A 34 -2.20 26.34 23.52
N ASP A 35 -1.11 26.42 24.27
CA ASP A 35 -0.97 25.79 25.61
C ASP A 35 -0.49 26.74 26.70
N LYS A 36 -0.37 28.04 26.36
CA LYS A 36 0.01 29.14 27.26
C LYS A 36 1.39 28.97 27.93
N LYS A 37 2.34 28.37 27.21
CA LYS A 37 3.71 28.19 27.68
C LYS A 37 4.70 28.91 26.78
N THR A 38 5.88 29.23 27.35
CA THR A 38 7.01 29.79 26.61
C THR A 38 8.02 28.70 26.33
N TYR A 39 8.41 28.58 25.05
CA TYR A 39 9.38 27.63 24.55
C TYR A 39 10.63 28.33 24.08
N THR A 40 11.75 27.61 24.09
CA THR A 40 13.04 28.11 23.60
C THR A 40 13.52 27.25 22.45
N HIS A 41 13.70 27.84 21.28
CA HIS A 41 14.27 27.16 20.12
C HIS A 41 15.73 26.85 20.35
N ASN A 42 16.24 25.79 19.72
CA ASN A 42 17.66 25.57 19.64
C ASN A 42 18.32 26.71 18.80
N THR A 43 19.43 27.26 19.26
CA THR A 43 20.11 28.40 18.64
C THR A 43 20.49 28.17 17.17
N LYS A 44 20.70 26.91 16.77
CA LYS A 44 20.94 26.58 15.36
C LYS A 44 19.79 27.02 14.41
N PHE A 45 18.62 27.32 14.95
CA PHE A 45 17.45 27.80 14.20
C PHE A 45 17.16 29.30 14.34
N ASP A 46 18.06 30.08 14.89
CA ASP A 46 17.81 31.50 15.15
C ASP A 46 17.46 32.26 13.86
N THR A 47 18.11 31.93 12.75
CA THR A 47 17.89 32.54 11.43
C THR A 47 16.77 31.87 10.59
N PHE A 48 16.17 30.80 11.11
CA PHE A 48 15.14 30.07 10.39
C PHE A 48 13.75 30.71 10.59
N ASN A 49 12.92 30.66 9.53
CA ASN A 49 11.50 30.94 9.67
C ASN A 49 10.85 29.81 10.48
N LYS A 50 9.94 30.17 11.38
CA LYS A 50 9.27 29.23 12.31
C LYS A 50 7.80 29.20 11.99
N VAL A 51 7.34 28.09 11.43
CA VAL A 51 5.96 27.88 11.00
C VAL A 51 5.27 26.96 11.99
N VAL A 52 4.05 27.32 12.41
CA VAL A 52 3.29 26.55 13.41
C VAL A 52 2.33 25.60 12.71
N GLY A 53 2.29 24.38 13.18
CA GLY A 53 1.42 23.35 12.68
C GLY A 53 0.90 22.40 13.76
N ILE A 54 0.10 21.48 13.33
CA ILE A 54 -0.50 20.43 14.15
C ILE A 54 -0.33 19.07 13.49
N ASP A 55 -0.57 18.00 14.24
CA ASP A 55 -0.84 16.70 13.64
C ASP A 55 -2.13 16.11 14.21
N VAL A 56 -2.85 15.38 13.34
CA VAL A 56 -4.18 14.88 13.63
C VAL A 56 -4.38 13.44 13.18
N SER A 57 -5.29 12.76 13.86
CA SER A 57 -5.71 11.40 13.57
C SER A 57 -7.20 11.22 13.90
N GLU A 58 -7.72 10.00 13.80
CA GLU A 58 -9.09 9.65 14.22
C GLU A 58 -9.39 10.03 15.69
N HIS A 59 -8.37 10.21 16.54
CA HIS A 59 -8.56 10.63 17.93
C HIS A 59 -9.08 12.06 18.06
N ASN A 60 -8.80 12.92 17.06
CA ASN A 60 -9.31 14.30 17.01
C ASN A 60 -10.73 14.38 16.45
N LYS A 61 -11.27 13.26 15.91
CA LYS A 61 -12.59 13.19 15.27
C LYS A 61 -12.71 14.20 14.11
N THR A 62 -13.87 14.83 13.97
CA THR A 62 -14.11 15.85 12.95
C THR A 62 -13.38 17.14 13.29
N VAL A 63 -12.62 17.68 12.35
CA VAL A 63 -11.84 18.92 12.47
C VAL A 63 -12.37 19.96 11.49
N ASP A 64 -12.62 21.18 11.99
CA ASP A 64 -12.96 22.34 11.16
C ASP A 64 -11.66 23.05 10.75
N PHE A 65 -11.07 22.64 9.62
CA PHE A 65 -9.79 23.17 9.15
C PHE A 65 -9.85 24.65 8.72
N ASN A 66 -11.03 25.23 8.43
CA ASN A 66 -11.16 26.66 8.19
C ASN A 66 -10.89 27.45 9.47
N LYS A 67 -11.45 26.98 10.60
CA LYS A 67 -11.16 27.59 11.91
C LYS A 67 -9.71 27.34 12.35
N VAL A 68 -9.18 26.15 12.10
CA VAL A 68 -7.75 25.82 12.34
C VAL A 68 -6.84 26.80 11.61
N LYS A 69 -7.07 27.05 10.31
CA LYS A 69 -6.30 28.01 9.52
C LYS A 69 -6.46 29.43 10.04
N ALA A 70 -7.68 29.85 10.33
CA ALA A 70 -7.97 31.17 10.90
C ALA A 70 -7.34 31.40 12.29
N ASP A 71 -7.09 30.31 13.03
CA ASP A 71 -6.39 30.35 14.32
C ASP A 71 -4.84 30.38 14.17
N GLY A 72 -4.32 30.53 12.95
CA GLY A 72 -2.89 30.74 12.69
C GLY A 72 -2.07 29.46 12.55
N ILE A 73 -2.71 28.35 12.24
CA ILE A 73 -2.02 27.12 11.84
C ILE A 73 -1.76 27.14 10.35
N ASP A 74 -0.54 26.83 9.94
CA ASP A 74 -0.12 26.86 8.54
C ASP A 74 0.06 25.49 7.91
N PHE A 75 0.33 24.46 8.70
CA PHE A 75 0.47 23.10 8.19
C PHE A 75 -0.16 22.05 9.13
N VAL A 76 -0.45 20.90 8.54
CA VAL A 76 -0.95 19.74 9.28
C VAL A 76 -0.30 18.45 8.77
N TYR A 77 0.05 17.56 9.70
CA TYR A 77 0.31 16.17 9.39
C TYR A 77 -0.92 15.33 9.70
N VAL A 78 -1.37 14.52 8.73
CA VAL A 78 -2.57 13.69 8.85
C VAL A 78 -2.18 12.22 8.91
N ARG A 79 -2.61 11.49 9.93
CA ARG A 79 -2.43 10.04 9.97
C ARG A 79 -3.25 9.37 8.88
N VAL A 80 -2.57 8.69 7.96
CA VAL A 80 -3.23 7.88 6.92
C VAL A 80 -3.60 6.51 7.45
N GLY A 81 -2.77 5.96 8.31
CA GLY A 81 -3.04 4.66 8.88
C GLY A 81 -2.08 4.29 9.99
N TYR A 82 -2.29 3.12 10.53
CA TYR A 82 -1.52 2.62 11.65
C TYR A 82 -1.40 1.10 11.65
N THR A 83 -0.33 0.61 12.25
CA THR A 83 -0.15 -0.80 12.54
C THR A 83 -0.60 -1.08 13.96
N GLY A 84 -1.52 -2.04 14.10
CA GLY A 84 -2.05 -2.43 15.41
C GLY A 84 -0.94 -2.94 16.34
N TYR A 85 -0.98 -2.53 17.59
CA TYR A 85 0.05 -2.82 18.59
C TYR A 85 -0.14 -4.15 19.35
N THR A 86 -1.12 -4.99 18.99
CA THR A 86 -1.28 -6.31 19.61
C THR A 86 -0.18 -7.29 19.18
N LYS A 87 0.38 -8.04 20.12
CA LYS A 87 1.61 -8.88 19.96
C LYS A 87 1.61 -9.90 18.81
N LYS A 88 0.46 -10.39 18.36
CA LYS A 88 0.42 -11.69 17.65
C LYS A 88 0.35 -11.62 16.13
N LYS A 89 0.01 -10.48 15.50
CA LYS A 89 -0.17 -10.41 14.04
C LYS A 89 0.02 -8.99 13.53
N LEU A 90 0.71 -8.86 12.39
CA LEU A 90 0.71 -7.61 11.65
C LEU A 90 -0.73 -7.25 11.25
N SER A 91 -1.20 -6.10 11.69
CA SER A 91 -2.53 -5.57 11.38
C SER A 91 -2.40 -4.15 10.86
N LEU A 92 -2.54 -3.98 9.56
CA LEU A 92 -2.45 -2.70 8.88
C LEU A 92 -3.86 -2.12 8.73
N ASN A 93 -4.09 -0.93 9.24
CA ASN A 93 -5.39 -0.30 9.27
C ASN A 93 -5.29 1.13 8.73
N TYR A 94 -6.27 1.55 7.94
CA TYR A 94 -6.41 2.96 7.60
C TYR A 94 -7.09 3.70 8.76
N ASP A 95 -6.67 4.95 8.99
CA ASP A 95 -7.34 5.87 9.89
C ASP A 95 -8.72 6.23 9.33
N HIS A 96 -9.75 6.24 10.17
CA HIS A 96 -11.13 6.46 9.71
C HIS A 96 -11.35 7.85 9.09
N TYR A 97 -10.58 8.85 9.49
CA TYR A 97 -10.75 10.23 9.08
C TYR A 97 -9.73 10.73 8.07
N TYR A 98 -8.78 9.88 7.60
CA TYR A 98 -7.67 10.37 6.78
C TYR A 98 -8.13 11.09 5.50
N GLN A 99 -9.15 10.55 4.82
CA GLN A 99 -9.65 11.13 3.56
C GLN A 99 -10.29 12.50 3.80
N GLU A 100 -11.13 12.59 4.82
CA GLU A 100 -11.82 13.82 5.20
C GLU A 100 -10.80 14.86 5.66
N ASN A 101 -9.86 14.48 6.53
CA ASN A 101 -8.83 15.38 7.06
C ASN A 101 -7.93 15.93 5.95
N ILE A 102 -7.40 15.09 5.05
CA ILE A 102 -6.56 15.55 3.92
C ILE A 102 -7.35 16.50 3.02
N THR A 103 -8.56 16.11 2.62
CA THR A 103 -9.39 16.90 1.70
C THR A 103 -9.73 18.27 2.27
N ASN A 104 -10.19 18.31 3.52
CA ASN A 104 -10.62 19.55 4.17
C ASN A 104 -9.44 20.45 4.54
N ALA A 105 -8.29 19.88 4.92
CA ALA A 105 -7.07 20.65 5.19
C ALA A 105 -6.54 21.34 3.92
N LEU A 106 -6.48 20.60 2.80
CA LEU A 106 -6.10 21.17 1.50
C LEU A 106 -7.07 22.26 1.05
N ALA A 107 -8.38 22.04 1.21
CA ALA A 107 -9.41 23.03 0.87
C ALA A 107 -9.32 24.30 1.72
N ALA A 108 -8.89 24.19 2.98
CA ALA A 108 -8.64 25.32 3.87
C ALA A 108 -7.31 26.06 3.59
N GLY A 109 -6.52 25.58 2.62
CA GLY A 109 -5.25 26.20 2.24
C GLY A 109 -4.09 25.91 3.21
N LEU A 110 -4.17 24.80 3.95
CA LEU A 110 -3.05 24.31 4.76
C LEU A 110 -2.04 23.54 3.89
N GLN A 111 -0.75 23.59 4.27
CA GLN A 111 0.22 22.64 3.77
C GLN A 111 -0.03 21.29 4.45
N VAL A 112 -0.04 20.21 3.67
CA VAL A 112 -0.42 18.89 4.16
C VAL A 112 0.72 17.90 4.00
N GLY A 113 1.11 17.29 5.11
CA GLY A 113 1.91 16.07 5.16
C GLY A 113 1.10 14.91 5.69
N VAL A 114 1.64 13.72 5.58
CA VAL A 114 0.94 12.50 6.02
C VAL A 114 1.88 11.57 6.77
N TYR A 115 1.32 10.74 7.67
CA TYR A 115 2.11 9.79 8.42
C TYR A 115 1.44 8.42 8.57
N TRP A 116 2.28 7.41 8.83
CA TRP A 116 1.89 6.08 9.24
C TRP A 116 2.46 5.77 10.62
N TYR A 117 1.58 5.47 11.59
CA TYR A 117 2.00 5.00 12.90
C TYR A 117 2.42 3.53 12.82
N SER A 118 3.71 3.28 13.02
CA SER A 118 4.32 1.99 12.76
C SER A 118 4.54 1.16 14.01
N GLN A 119 4.34 -0.14 13.85
CA GLN A 119 4.76 -1.18 14.78
C GLN A 119 5.54 -2.29 14.04
N ALA A 120 6.25 -1.95 12.96
CA ALA A 120 7.02 -2.91 12.16
C ALA A 120 8.18 -3.52 12.94
N LEU A 121 8.34 -4.84 12.84
CA LEU A 121 9.43 -5.59 13.49
C LEU A 121 10.60 -5.91 12.56
N ASN A 122 10.39 -5.77 11.24
CA ASN A 122 11.39 -6.02 10.21
C ASN A 122 11.10 -5.15 8.98
N GLU A 123 12.05 -5.13 8.04
CA GLU A 123 11.99 -4.30 6.83
C GLU A 123 10.82 -4.66 5.91
N GLU A 124 10.42 -5.94 5.84
CA GLU A 124 9.28 -6.37 5.03
C GLU A 124 7.98 -5.75 5.54
N GLU A 125 7.79 -5.70 6.84
CA GLU A 125 6.62 -5.07 7.45
C GLU A 125 6.63 -3.55 7.24
N ALA A 126 7.78 -2.90 7.44
CA ALA A 126 7.94 -1.47 7.18
C ALA A 126 7.64 -1.12 5.70
N LEU A 127 8.05 -1.96 4.75
CA LEU A 127 7.69 -1.83 3.34
C LEU A 127 6.19 -2.01 3.08
N GLN A 128 5.54 -2.92 3.81
CA GLN A 128 4.08 -3.08 3.69
C GLN A 128 3.34 -1.84 4.19
N GLU A 129 3.77 -1.25 5.30
CA GLU A 129 3.25 0.01 5.84
C GLU A 129 3.43 1.16 4.84
N ALA A 130 4.64 1.34 4.30
CA ALA A 130 4.93 2.36 3.28
C ALA A 130 4.03 2.19 2.05
N ASN A 131 3.89 0.97 1.53
CA ASN A 131 3.06 0.72 0.36
C ASN A 131 1.56 0.96 0.65
N MET A 132 1.07 0.64 1.85
CA MET A 132 -0.31 0.95 2.25
C MET A 132 -0.58 2.46 2.21
N LEU A 133 0.33 3.26 2.79
CA LEU A 133 0.22 4.72 2.80
C LEU A 133 0.30 5.28 1.37
N LEU A 134 1.34 4.91 0.63
CA LEU A 134 1.62 5.44 -0.72
C LEU A 134 0.51 5.11 -1.73
N ASN A 135 -0.18 3.98 -1.56
CA ASN A 135 -1.28 3.58 -2.46
C ASN A 135 -2.49 4.54 -2.44
N VAL A 136 -2.68 5.29 -1.38
CA VAL A 136 -3.88 6.13 -1.22
C VAL A 136 -3.59 7.62 -1.35
N ILE A 137 -2.35 8.05 -1.20
CA ILE A 137 -2.02 9.49 -1.21
C ILE A 137 -1.78 10.06 -2.61
N GLY A 138 -1.57 9.23 -3.62
CA GLY A 138 -1.24 9.67 -4.99
C GLY A 138 -2.29 10.54 -5.69
N SER A 139 -3.53 10.60 -5.17
CA SER A 139 -4.60 11.47 -5.66
C SER A 139 -4.66 12.83 -4.96
N TYR A 140 -3.86 13.05 -3.92
CA TYR A 140 -3.84 14.29 -3.14
C TYR A 140 -2.59 15.11 -3.43
N ASN A 141 -2.70 16.43 -3.34
CA ASN A 141 -1.57 17.34 -3.42
C ASN A 141 -0.83 17.41 -2.07
N ILE A 142 -0.08 16.36 -1.75
CA ILE A 142 0.74 16.31 -0.53
C ILE A 142 1.99 17.18 -0.74
N THR A 143 2.10 18.26 0.02
CA THR A 143 3.15 19.30 -0.14
C THR A 143 4.27 19.16 0.89
N LEU A 144 4.04 18.45 1.97
CA LEU A 144 5.01 18.19 3.04
C LEU A 144 5.50 16.72 2.98
N PRO A 145 6.54 16.37 3.75
CA PRO A 145 7.06 15.01 3.81
C PRO A 145 6.03 13.94 4.12
N VAL A 146 6.32 12.73 3.66
CA VAL A 146 5.65 11.48 4.05
C VAL A 146 6.41 10.85 5.20
N VAL A 147 5.75 10.64 6.32
CA VAL A 147 6.40 10.38 7.61
C VAL A 147 6.22 8.93 8.06
N TYR A 148 7.33 8.34 8.46
CA TYR A 148 7.38 7.12 9.24
C TYR A 148 7.36 7.48 10.72
N ASP A 149 6.25 7.26 11.39
CA ASP A 149 6.08 7.48 12.82
C ASP A 149 6.42 6.18 13.56
N TYR A 150 7.62 6.14 14.15
CA TYR A 150 8.19 4.93 14.72
C TYR A 150 8.50 5.12 16.21
N GLU A 151 7.58 4.64 17.03
CA GLU A 151 7.64 4.77 18.47
C GLU A 151 6.98 3.60 19.20
N PHE A 152 7.26 3.42 20.47
CA PHE A 152 6.55 2.48 21.31
C PHE A 152 5.10 2.91 21.53
N ALA A 153 4.19 1.92 21.59
CA ALA A 153 2.80 2.19 21.89
C ALA A 153 2.56 2.66 23.34
N GLY A 154 3.57 2.53 24.20
CA GLY A 154 3.50 2.97 25.59
C GLY A 154 2.60 2.12 26.49
N VAL A 155 2.14 0.98 26.01
CA VAL A 155 1.22 0.07 26.74
C VAL A 155 1.93 -1.13 27.36
N GLY A 156 3.26 -1.14 27.41
CA GLY A 156 4.11 -2.19 27.99
C GLY A 156 4.04 -3.55 27.27
N ASP A 157 2.93 -3.82 26.64
CA ASP A 157 2.59 -5.03 25.91
C ASP A 157 2.49 -4.81 24.39
N GLY A 158 2.87 -3.62 23.93
CA GLY A 158 2.89 -3.27 22.52
C GLY A 158 3.72 -4.25 21.68
N ARG A 159 3.38 -4.39 20.41
CA ARG A 159 4.06 -5.27 19.49
C ARG A 159 5.55 -4.91 19.37
N LEU A 160 5.84 -3.64 19.15
CA LEU A 160 7.21 -3.11 19.06
C LEU A 160 7.89 -3.07 20.44
N ASP A 161 7.14 -2.67 21.50
CA ASP A 161 7.64 -2.58 22.88
C ASP A 161 8.23 -3.90 23.36
N SER A 162 7.54 -5.00 23.08
CA SER A 162 7.92 -6.35 23.56
C SER A 162 8.89 -7.08 22.64
N ALA A 163 9.21 -6.57 21.46
CA ALA A 163 10.05 -7.26 20.47
C ALA A 163 11.55 -7.18 20.76
N ASN A 164 11.98 -6.25 21.62
CA ASN A 164 13.39 -6.04 21.98
C ASN A 164 14.33 -5.92 20.78
N LEU A 165 13.90 -5.19 19.74
CA LEU A 165 14.69 -5.03 18.54
C LEU A 165 16.01 -4.29 18.82
N SER A 166 17.05 -4.72 18.14
CA SER A 166 18.35 -4.02 18.19
C SER A 166 18.25 -2.65 17.49
N LYS A 167 19.14 -1.73 17.86
CA LYS A 167 19.31 -0.43 17.21
C LYS A 167 19.50 -0.58 15.68
N ALA A 168 20.27 -1.59 15.27
CA ALA A 168 20.49 -1.88 13.85
C ALA A 168 19.19 -2.28 13.13
N GLN A 169 18.39 -3.17 13.75
CA GLN A 169 17.11 -3.60 13.16
C GLN A 169 16.10 -2.46 13.07
N MET A 170 15.96 -1.67 14.13
CA MET A 170 15.05 -0.53 14.12
C MET A 170 15.48 0.52 13.07
N THR A 171 16.77 0.73 12.91
CA THR A 171 17.30 1.60 11.85
C THR A 171 17.01 1.02 10.45
N ALA A 172 17.21 -0.28 10.26
CA ALA A 172 16.93 -0.94 8.99
C ALA A 172 15.45 -0.85 8.61
N ASN A 173 14.53 -1.04 9.57
CA ASN A 173 13.09 -0.86 9.36
C ASN A 173 12.77 0.57 8.91
N SER A 174 13.34 1.56 9.59
CA SER A 174 13.15 2.98 9.23
C SER A 174 13.65 3.26 7.81
N LEU A 175 14.87 2.81 7.49
CA LEU A 175 15.43 2.99 6.14
C LEU A 175 14.61 2.30 5.04
N ALA A 176 14.01 1.15 5.32
CA ALA A 176 13.16 0.45 4.36
C ALA A 176 11.93 1.29 4.00
N PHE A 177 11.23 1.85 5.00
CA PHE A 177 10.08 2.73 4.77
C PHE A 177 10.50 4.02 4.04
N LEU A 178 11.50 4.71 4.55
CA LEU A 178 11.94 6.02 4.05
C LEU A 178 12.48 5.95 2.61
N ASN A 179 13.27 4.93 2.30
CA ASN A 179 13.72 4.69 0.93
C ASN A 179 12.54 4.41 -0.01
N ARG A 180 11.52 3.70 0.46
CA ARG A 180 10.32 3.44 -0.33
C ARG A 180 9.55 4.73 -0.63
N VAL A 181 9.43 5.61 0.35
CA VAL A 181 8.83 6.94 0.17
C VAL A 181 9.59 7.76 -0.87
N SER A 182 10.92 7.81 -0.74
CA SER A 182 11.81 8.51 -1.69
C SER A 182 11.69 7.96 -3.11
N GLN A 183 11.64 6.64 -3.28
CA GLN A 183 11.46 5.98 -4.58
C GLN A 183 10.15 6.38 -5.28
N MET A 184 9.14 6.74 -4.51
CA MET A 184 7.86 7.20 -5.06
C MET A 184 7.80 8.71 -5.31
N GLY A 185 8.93 9.41 -5.18
CA GLY A 185 9.06 10.84 -5.45
C GLY A 185 8.58 11.75 -4.33
N TYR A 186 8.30 11.21 -3.15
CA TYR A 186 7.97 12.01 -1.96
C TYR A 186 9.21 12.27 -1.11
N THR A 187 9.20 13.38 -0.38
CA THR A 187 10.24 13.65 0.62
C THR A 187 10.02 12.75 1.84
N PRO A 188 10.98 11.88 2.20
CA PRO A 188 10.85 11.03 3.36
C PRO A 188 11.13 11.79 4.65
N CYS A 189 10.42 11.45 5.73
CA CYS A 189 10.65 11.96 7.07
C CYS A 189 10.46 10.86 8.13
N LEU A 190 11.32 10.87 9.14
CA LEU A 190 11.14 10.05 10.34
C LEU A 190 10.58 10.91 11.46
N TYR A 191 9.45 10.52 12.05
CA TYR A 191 9.05 10.98 13.38
C TYR A 191 9.52 9.98 14.42
N ALA A 192 10.19 10.48 15.45
CA ALA A 192 10.52 9.71 16.64
C ALA A 192 10.72 10.65 17.83
N ASN A 193 10.50 10.11 19.03
CA ASN A 193 10.78 10.87 20.24
C ASN A 193 12.29 10.96 20.53
N TYR A 194 12.64 11.90 21.39
CA TYR A 194 14.02 12.18 21.81
C TYR A 194 14.81 10.92 22.20
N SER A 195 14.20 10.03 22.98
CA SER A 195 14.87 8.80 23.46
C SER A 195 15.14 7.82 22.32
N PHE A 196 14.20 7.69 21.37
CA PHE A 196 14.40 6.84 20.20
C PHE A 196 15.53 7.34 19.32
N LEU A 197 15.55 8.63 19.00
CA LEU A 197 16.61 9.24 18.18
C LEU A 197 18.00 9.09 18.82
N LYS A 198 18.07 9.21 20.13
CA LYS A 198 19.35 9.12 20.86
C LYS A 198 19.82 7.67 21.06
N ASN A 199 18.91 6.76 21.41
CA ASN A 199 19.27 5.46 21.94
C ASN A 199 18.91 4.29 21.04
N ARG A 200 17.82 4.38 20.25
CA ARG A 200 17.22 3.27 19.53
C ARG A 200 17.48 3.28 18.03
N LEU A 201 17.88 4.42 17.48
CA LEU A 201 18.07 4.61 16.03
C LEU A 201 19.47 5.14 15.73
N ASN A 202 20.03 4.80 14.58
CA ASN A 202 21.17 5.52 14.03
C ASN A 202 20.65 6.78 13.32
N ALA A 203 20.38 7.83 14.11
CA ALA A 203 19.76 9.05 13.63
C ALA A 203 20.57 9.76 12.55
N SER A 204 21.91 9.72 12.62
CA SER A 204 22.78 10.33 11.60
C SER A 204 22.69 9.61 10.26
N GLN A 205 22.58 8.29 10.25
CA GLN A 205 22.34 7.53 9.03
C GLN A 205 20.97 7.83 8.41
N ILE A 206 19.94 8.01 9.24
CA ILE A 206 18.61 8.36 8.78
C ILE A 206 18.56 9.79 8.26
N SER A 207 19.16 10.77 8.97
CA SER A 207 19.14 12.18 8.56
C SER A 207 19.91 12.44 7.27
N SER A 208 20.82 11.54 6.86
CA SER A 208 21.49 11.63 5.57
C SER A 208 20.56 11.40 4.35
N ILE A 209 19.39 10.78 4.54
CA ILE A 209 18.44 10.45 3.46
C ILE A 209 17.02 10.97 3.68
N ALA A 210 16.69 11.40 4.90
CA ALA A 210 15.33 11.79 5.27
C ALA A 210 15.36 12.98 6.23
N LYS A 211 14.27 13.74 6.27
CA LYS A 211 14.03 14.74 7.31
C LYS A 211 13.76 14.06 8.64
N ILE A 212 13.98 14.78 9.74
CA ILE A 212 13.65 14.31 11.09
C ILE A 212 12.59 15.23 11.70
N TRP A 213 11.55 14.62 12.26
CA TRP A 213 10.55 15.25 13.10
C TRP A 213 10.73 14.75 14.52
N LEU A 214 11.32 15.61 15.34
CA LEU A 214 11.64 15.33 16.74
C LEU A 214 10.40 15.52 17.62
N ALA A 215 10.00 14.53 18.39
CA ALA A 215 9.07 14.70 19.51
C ALA A 215 9.85 14.85 20.81
N HIS A 216 9.69 15.99 21.46
CA HIS A 216 10.26 16.27 22.77
C HIS A 216 9.38 17.26 23.53
N TYR A 217 8.51 16.75 24.38
CA TYR A 217 7.54 17.54 25.15
C TYR A 217 8.22 18.22 26.34
N ASN A 218 8.96 19.27 26.01
CA ASN A 218 9.70 20.08 26.97
C ASN A 218 9.73 21.54 26.47
N THR A 219 9.98 22.49 27.37
CA THR A 219 10.07 23.91 27.03
C THR A 219 11.30 24.27 26.20
N SER A 220 12.25 23.36 26.08
CA SER A 220 13.39 23.42 25.17
C SER A 220 13.87 22.03 24.83
N THR A 221 14.70 21.90 23.80
CA THR A 221 15.37 20.63 23.47
C THR A 221 16.87 20.81 23.34
N ASP A 222 17.60 19.91 23.96
CA ASP A 222 19.05 19.76 23.85
C ASP A 222 19.48 18.72 22.81
N TYR A 223 18.54 18.25 21.97
CA TYR A 223 18.88 17.32 20.93
C TYR A 223 19.85 17.94 19.92
N ALA A 224 21.05 17.40 19.90
CA ALA A 224 22.16 17.94 19.08
C ALA A 224 22.10 17.48 17.61
N GLY A 225 21.36 16.41 17.31
CA GLY A 225 21.23 15.88 15.96
C GLY A 225 20.39 16.76 15.04
N ASP A 226 20.31 16.37 13.77
CA ASP A 226 19.51 17.09 12.78
C ASP A 226 18.03 16.85 13.03
N TYR A 227 17.23 17.90 12.88
CA TYR A 227 15.77 17.84 12.79
C TYR A 227 15.26 19.12 12.11
N GLU A 228 14.10 18.99 11.48
CA GLU A 228 13.45 20.11 10.76
C GLU A 228 12.09 20.45 11.40
N TYR A 229 11.47 19.48 12.08
CA TYR A 229 10.21 19.64 12.78
C TYR A 229 10.40 19.30 14.26
N TRP A 230 9.71 20.03 15.12
CA TRP A 230 9.69 19.78 16.56
C TRP A 230 8.24 19.73 17.05
N GLN A 231 7.79 18.55 17.49
CA GLN A 231 6.55 18.40 18.25
C GLN A 231 6.88 18.69 19.72
N TYR A 232 6.38 19.82 20.20
CA TYR A 232 6.78 20.35 21.51
C TYR A 232 5.78 20.11 22.63
N THR A 233 4.51 19.84 22.31
CA THR A 233 3.45 19.55 23.29
C THR A 233 2.29 18.79 22.65
N SER A 234 1.60 17.98 23.44
CA SER A 234 0.31 17.32 23.11
C SER A 234 -0.90 17.99 23.78
N ASP A 235 -0.71 19.15 24.40
CA ASP A 235 -1.73 19.86 25.18
C ASP A 235 -2.30 21.09 24.45
N GLY A 236 -2.05 21.24 23.16
CA GLY A 236 -2.52 22.38 22.37
C GLY A 236 -4.05 22.51 22.35
N ARG A 237 -4.53 23.74 22.32
CA ARG A 237 -5.95 24.08 22.13
C ARG A 237 -6.06 24.97 20.90
N VAL A 238 -6.56 24.41 19.80
CA VAL A 238 -6.69 25.09 18.52
C VAL A 238 -8.19 25.22 18.18
N ASN A 239 -8.60 26.40 17.76
CA ASN A 239 -9.98 26.63 17.33
C ASN A 239 -10.30 25.73 16.11
N GLY A 240 -11.43 25.03 16.16
CA GLY A 240 -11.82 24.05 15.14
C GLY A 240 -11.54 22.60 15.52
N ILE A 241 -10.83 22.34 16.64
CA ILE A 241 -10.56 21.00 17.18
C ILE A 241 -11.20 20.86 18.57
N SER A 242 -11.93 19.76 18.75
CA SER A 242 -12.49 19.44 20.07
C SER A 242 -11.45 18.71 20.91
N GLY A 243 -11.02 19.31 22.00
CA GLY A 243 -10.05 18.69 22.90
C GLY A 243 -8.62 19.17 22.67
N ARG A 244 -7.65 18.30 22.97
CA ARG A 244 -6.21 18.57 22.81
C ARG A 244 -5.74 18.15 21.43
N VAL A 245 -4.67 18.79 20.97
CA VAL A 245 -4.00 18.46 19.72
C VAL A 245 -2.50 18.66 19.85
N ASP A 246 -1.74 17.87 19.13
CA ASP A 246 -0.29 17.95 19.09
C ASP A 246 0.18 19.18 18.31
N MET A 247 1.11 19.95 18.93
CA MET A 247 1.60 21.19 18.37
C MET A 247 3.02 21.05 17.88
N ASN A 248 3.26 21.62 16.70
CA ASN A 248 4.51 21.48 15.99
C ASN A 248 5.09 22.82 15.55
N VAL A 249 6.41 22.90 15.48
CA VAL A 249 7.13 23.94 14.77
C VAL A 249 7.91 23.31 13.64
N TRP A 250 7.80 23.91 12.46
CA TRP A 250 8.63 23.61 11.31
C TRP A 250 9.67 24.73 11.13
N TYR A 251 10.93 24.36 11.11
CA TYR A 251 12.05 25.26 10.89
C TYR A 251 12.38 25.34 9.41
N GLN A 252 11.95 26.42 8.77
CA GLN A 252 12.25 26.68 7.36
C GLN A 252 13.54 27.51 7.30
N GLY A 253 14.67 26.88 7.00
CA GLY A 253 15.91 27.61 6.71
C GLY A 253 15.71 28.53 5.51
N ALA A 254 16.48 29.60 5.41
CA ALA A 254 16.67 30.29 4.15
C ALA A 254 17.09 29.23 3.12
N GLN A 255 16.24 28.93 2.17
CA GLN A 255 16.49 27.88 1.20
C GLN A 255 17.80 28.17 0.52
N PRO A 256 18.85 27.36 0.63
CA PRO A 256 19.92 27.38 -0.36
C PRO A 256 19.21 27.19 -1.70
N ALA A 257 19.59 27.98 -2.70
CA ALA A 257 19.02 27.87 -4.05
C ALA A 257 18.75 26.41 -4.35
N ALA A 258 17.50 26.11 -4.82
CA ALA A 258 16.95 24.77 -4.93
C ALA A 258 18.06 23.77 -5.23
N PRO A 259 18.21 22.69 -4.47
CA PRO A 259 19.22 21.69 -4.81
C PRO A 259 18.94 21.34 -6.26
N THR A 260 19.91 21.56 -7.11
CA THR A 260 19.97 20.89 -8.41
C THR A 260 19.52 19.47 -8.13
N ALA A 261 18.46 19.05 -8.78
CA ALA A 261 17.68 17.83 -8.53
C ALA A 261 18.52 16.79 -7.78
N PRO A 262 18.00 16.19 -6.68
CA PRO A 262 18.84 15.35 -5.83
C PRO A 262 19.68 14.48 -6.74
N VAL A 263 21.01 14.59 -6.65
CA VAL A 263 21.88 13.57 -7.18
C VAL A 263 21.44 12.34 -6.39
N THR A 264 20.47 11.62 -6.95
CA THR A 264 20.14 10.28 -6.48
C THR A 264 21.48 9.61 -6.30
N PRO A 265 21.86 9.19 -5.07
CA PRO A 265 22.92 8.21 -4.97
C PRO A 265 22.48 7.18 -6.00
N ASN A 266 23.36 6.84 -6.92
CA ASN A 266 23.08 5.86 -7.93
C ASN A 266 22.96 4.48 -7.27
N VAL A 267 21.99 4.36 -6.36
CA VAL A 267 21.44 3.11 -5.92
C VAL A 267 20.62 2.70 -7.12
N THR A 268 21.29 1.98 -8.02
CA THR A 268 20.62 1.29 -9.12
C THR A 268 19.47 0.54 -8.51
N GLN A 269 18.28 1.15 -8.61
CA GLN A 269 17.05 0.49 -8.17
C GLN A 269 17.03 -0.86 -8.87
N PRO A 270 16.92 -1.98 -8.16
CA PRO A 270 16.97 -3.28 -8.81
C PRO A 270 15.84 -3.29 -9.83
N ALA A 271 16.20 -3.50 -11.11
CA ALA A 271 15.23 -3.57 -12.18
C ALA A 271 14.14 -4.60 -11.82
N ALA A 272 12.89 -4.31 -12.17
CA ALA A 272 11.79 -5.24 -11.94
C ALA A 272 12.13 -6.61 -12.50
N LYS A 273 12.32 -7.60 -11.64
CA LYS A 273 12.66 -8.96 -12.04
C LYS A 273 11.45 -9.65 -12.68
N LYS A 274 11.70 -10.62 -13.53
CA LYS A 274 10.66 -11.49 -14.06
C LYS A 274 9.90 -12.16 -12.90
N VAL A 275 8.56 -12.10 -12.90
CA VAL A 275 7.73 -12.74 -11.88
C VAL A 275 7.83 -14.26 -12.02
N THR A 276 8.13 -14.94 -10.91
CA THR A 276 8.27 -16.40 -10.81
C THR A 276 7.20 -17.01 -9.93
N ASP A 277 7.20 -18.34 -9.82
CA ASP A 277 6.30 -19.11 -8.95
C ASP A 277 4.81 -18.84 -9.12
N VAL A 278 4.39 -18.51 -10.36
CA VAL A 278 2.96 -18.34 -10.64
C VAL A 278 2.25 -19.66 -10.43
N LYS A 279 1.33 -19.69 -9.46
CA LYS A 279 0.56 -20.88 -9.05
C LYS A 279 -0.93 -20.59 -9.10
N LEU A 280 -1.72 -21.62 -9.35
CA LEU A 280 -3.19 -21.56 -9.24
C LEU A 280 -3.60 -21.94 -7.81
N LYS A 281 -4.12 -20.99 -7.05
CA LYS A 281 -4.64 -21.22 -5.68
C LYS A 281 -6.05 -21.80 -5.68
N ALA A 282 -6.91 -21.30 -6.57
CA ALA A 282 -8.29 -21.75 -6.66
C ALA A 282 -8.85 -21.59 -8.06
N LYS A 283 -9.81 -22.44 -8.45
CA LYS A 283 -10.58 -22.29 -9.68
C LYS A 283 -12.03 -22.73 -9.51
N THR A 284 -12.90 -22.06 -10.23
CA THR A 284 -14.30 -22.44 -10.40
C THR A 284 -14.60 -22.57 -11.90
N ASN A 285 -15.86 -22.61 -12.23
CA ASN A 285 -16.29 -22.56 -13.65
C ASN A 285 -16.13 -21.16 -14.27
N THR A 286 -16.09 -20.09 -13.48
CA THR A 286 -16.05 -18.70 -13.98
C THR A 286 -14.95 -17.85 -13.35
N THR A 287 -14.16 -18.41 -12.42
CA THR A 287 -13.08 -17.66 -11.73
C THR A 287 -11.80 -18.46 -11.63
N LEU A 288 -10.66 -17.75 -11.63
CA LEU A 288 -9.33 -18.28 -11.39
C LEU A 288 -8.62 -17.38 -10.38
N THR A 289 -8.01 -17.96 -9.36
CA THR A 289 -7.19 -17.23 -8.39
C THR A 289 -5.75 -17.66 -8.53
N PHE A 290 -4.86 -16.71 -8.81
CA PHE A 290 -3.42 -16.92 -8.92
C PHE A 290 -2.69 -16.42 -7.69
N SER A 291 -1.49 -16.94 -7.48
CA SER A 291 -0.47 -16.36 -6.61
C SER A 291 0.89 -16.48 -7.29
N TRP A 292 1.85 -15.68 -6.85
CA TRP A 292 3.22 -15.64 -7.36
C TRP A 292 4.21 -15.27 -6.26
N ALA A 293 5.51 -15.38 -6.54
CA ALA A 293 6.55 -14.91 -5.63
C ALA A 293 6.54 -13.38 -5.55
N SER A 294 6.50 -12.83 -4.34
CA SER A 294 6.60 -11.39 -4.12
C SER A 294 7.98 -10.87 -4.52
N GLN A 295 8.05 -9.60 -4.92
CA GLN A 295 9.30 -8.87 -5.12
C GLN A 295 9.33 -7.67 -4.19
N ASN A 296 10.40 -7.52 -3.44
CA ASN A 296 10.51 -6.54 -2.33
C ASN A 296 10.32 -5.08 -2.76
N TYR A 297 10.53 -4.74 -4.02
CA TYR A 297 10.42 -3.36 -4.52
C TYR A 297 9.27 -3.19 -5.51
N ALA A 298 8.37 -4.18 -5.64
CA ALA A 298 7.23 -4.05 -6.54
C ALA A 298 6.26 -2.97 -6.04
N GLU A 299 5.98 -2.00 -6.89
CA GLU A 299 4.94 -0.99 -6.67
C GLU A 299 3.57 -1.59 -6.90
N TYR A 300 3.46 -2.36 -7.96
CA TYR A 300 2.27 -3.12 -8.32
C TYR A 300 2.61 -4.26 -9.27
N TYR A 301 1.66 -5.19 -9.42
CA TYR A 301 1.72 -6.26 -10.42
C TYR A 301 0.61 -6.05 -11.44
N ASN A 302 0.96 -6.20 -12.73
CA ASN A 302 -0.02 -6.24 -13.81
C ASN A 302 -0.31 -7.68 -14.21
N ILE A 303 -1.58 -8.00 -14.35
CA ILE A 303 -2.05 -9.32 -14.76
C ILE A 303 -2.56 -9.24 -16.20
N TYR A 304 -1.99 -10.06 -17.07
CA TYR A 304 -2.31 -10.11 -18.49
C TYR A 304 -2.96 -11.43 -18.87
N LYS A 305 -3.99 -11.36 -19.67
CA LYS A 305 -4.66 -12.50 -20.29
C LYS A 305 -4.42 -12.46 -21.81
N TYR A 306 -4.11 -13.59 -22.40
CA TYR A 306 -4.00 -13.70 -23.86
C TYR A 306 -5.37 -13.57 -24.52
N ASP A 307 -5.50 -12.64 -25.43
CA ASP A 307 -6.65 -12.43 -26.29
C ASP A 307 -6.38 -13.08 -27.64
N SER A 308 -7.08 -14.17 -27.95
CA SER A 308 -6.89 -14.91 -29.20
C SER A 308 -7.37 -14.15 -30.44
N LYS A 309 -8.31 -13.21 -30.29
CA LYS A 309 -8.79 -12.37 -31.40
C LYS A 309 -7.75 -11.29 -31.75
N LYS A 310 -7.08 -10.74 -30.73
CA LYS A 310 -6.05 -9.71 -30.90
C LYS A 310 -4.64 -10.28 -31.08
N GLY A 311 -4.45 -11.58 -30.91
CA GLY A 311 -3.13 -12.23 -31.00
C GLY A 311 -2.11 -11.80 -29.92
N LYS A 312 -2.53 -11.11 -28.87
CA LYS A 312 -1.65 -10.50 -27.85
C LYS A 312 -2.18 -10.62 -26.42
N TYR A 313 -1.30 -10.40 -25.45
CA TYR A 313 -1.67 -10.31 -24.04
C TYR A 313 -2.24 -8.93 -23.74
N VAL A 314 -3.43 -8.89 -23.12
CA VAL A 314 -4.15 -7.69 -22.71
C VAL A 314 -4.20 -7.65 -21.18
N LYS A 315 -3.95 -6.49 -20.59
CA LYS A 315 -4.05 -6.29 -19.14
C LYS A 315 -5.49 -6.47 -18.67
N VAL A 316 -5.70 -7.29 -17.66
CA VAL A 316 -7.01 -7.61 -17.09
C VAL A 316 -7.12 -7.27 -15.60
N GLY A 317 -6.06 -6.75 -15.02
CA GLY A 317 -6.06 -6.27 -13.65
C GLY A 317 -4.68 -5.85 -13.18
N THR A 318 -4.68 -5.20 -12.02
CA THR A 318 -3.49 -4.75 -11.30
C THR A 318 -3.71 -5.06 -9.82
N THR A 319 -2.64 -5.36 -9.08
CA THR A 319 -2.65 -5.44 -7.61
C THR A 319 -1.55 -4.55 -7.07
N ALA A 320 -1.70 -4.08 -5.84
CA ALA A 320 -0.60 -3.43 -5.12
C ALA A 320 0.62 -4.36 -4.97
N GLY A 321 1.81 -3.80 -4.81
CA GLY A 321 3.07 -4.56 -4.77
C GLY A 321 3.19 -5.54 -3.59
N ASN A 322 2.48 -5.28 -2.49
CA ASN A 322 2.37 -6.18 -1.34
C ASN A 322 1.32 -7.29 -1.51
N VAL A 323 0.55 -7.28 -2.61
CA VAL A 323 -0.50 -8.27 -2.90
C VAL A 323 -0.05 -9.19 -4.02
N ASN A 324 0.37 -10.38 -3.69
CA ASN A 324 0.84 -11.40 -4.61
C ASN A 324 -0.24 -12.41 -5.01
N THR A 325 -1.50 -12.01 -4.94
CA THR A 325 -2.64 -12.83 -5.38
C THR A 325 -3.63 -12.00 -6.19
N PHE A 326 -4.24 -12.64 -7.20
CA PHE A 326 -5.29 -11.97 -7.98
C PHE A 326 -6.38 -12.96 -8.41
N LYS A 327 -7.63 -12.54 -8.30
CA LYS A 327 -8.80 -13.31 -8.70
C LYS A 327 -9.42 -12.75 -9.98
N VAL A 328 -9.22 -13.44 -11.09
CA VAL A 328 -9.90 -13.16 -12.35
C VAL A 328 -11.32 -13.70 -12.29
N ARG A 329 -12.31 -12.90 -12.65
CA ARG A 329 -13.75 -13.22 -12.63
C ARG A 329 -14.35 -13.14 -14.03
N GLY A 330 -15.59 -13.64 -14.19
CA GLY A 330 -16.36 -13.51 -15.44
C GLY A 330 -15.80 -14.33 -16.61
N LEU A 331 -15.00 -15.37 -16.32
CA LEU A 331 -14.42 -16.21 -17.36
C LEU A 331 -15.47 -17.21 -17.89
N PRO A 332 -15.47 -17.50 -19.20
CA PRO A 332 -16.27 -18.58 -19.77
C PRO A 332 -15.95 -19.94 -19.16
N GLU A 333 -16.98 -20.74 -18.94
CA GLU A 333 -16.86 -22.08 -18.37
C GLU A 333 -16.16 -23.06 -19.32
N GLY A 334 -15.38 -23.98 -18.80
CA GLY A 334 -14.69 -25.01 -19.58
C GLY A 334 -13.78 -24.44 -20.67
N SER A 335 -13.22 -23.27 -20.46
CA SER A 335 -12.43 -22.53 -21.42
C SER A 335 -10.97 -22.46 -21.04
N TYR A 336 -10.09 -22.49 -22.05
CA TYR A 336 -8.66 -22.43 -21.89
C TYR A 336 -8.15 -21.00 -21.91
N PHE A 337 -7.24 -20.67 -21.01
CA PHE A 337 -6.61 -19.36 -20.87
C PHE A 337 -5.11 -19.45 -20.72
N ARG A 338 -4.43 -18.37 -21.08
CA ARG A 338 -3.01 -18.13 -20.80
C ARG A 338 -2.91 -16.79 -20.10
N PHE A 339 -2.21 -16.76 -18.97
CA PHE A 339 -1.95 -15.56 -18.20
C PHE A 339 -0.43 -15.31 -18.10
N LYS A 340 -0.06 -14.06 -18.03
CA LYS A 340 1.30 -13.59 -17.66
C LYS A 340 1.15 -12.51 -16.61
N ILE A 341 2.16 -12.36 -15.76
CA ILE A 341 2.21 -11.37 -14.69
C ILE A 341 3.54 -10.63 -14.84
N THR A 342 3.52 -9.32 -14.60
CA THR A 342 4.71 -8.49 -14.48
C THR A 342 4.73 -7.82 -13.12
N ALA A 343 5.91 -7.48 -12.62
CA ALA A 343 6.10 -6.52 -11.55
C ALA A 343 6.45 -5.16 -12.15
N VAL A 344 6.08 -4.09 -11.49
CA VAL A 344 6.51 -2.73 -11.81
C VAL A 344 7.32 -2.20 -10.64
N VAL A 345 8.49 -1.64 -10.93
CA VAL A 345 9.44 -1.09 -9.97
C VAL A 345 9.98 0.22 -10.53
N GLY A 346 9.88 1.33 -9.76
CA GLY A 346 10.28 2.66 -10.23
C GLY A 346 9.54 3.11 -11.49
N GLY A 347 8.25 2.79 -11.58
CA GLY A 347 7.44 3.07 -12.77
C GLY A 347 7.76 2.17 -13.99
N ASN A 348 8.83 1.37 -13.93
CA ASN A 348 9.27 0.51 -15.04
C ASN A 348 8.69 -0.90 -14.92
N GLU A 349 8.00 -1.34 -15.98
CA GLU A 349 7.42 -2.68 -16.02
C GLU A 349 8.48 -3.71 -16.40
N GLY A 350 8.67 -4.71 -15.56
CA GLY A 350 9.63 -5.80 -15.75
C GLY A 350 9.17 -6.83 -16.79
N ALA A 351 10.05 -7.78 -17.05
CA ALA A 351 9.76 -8.88 -17.97
C ALA A 351 8.54 -9.69 -17.53
N ARG A 352 7.73 -10.10 -18.51
CA ARG A 352 6.54 -10.93 -18.27
C ARG A 352 6.93 -12.32 -17.79
N SER A 353 6.19 -12.84 -16.82
CA SER A 353 6.33 -14.24 -16.37
C SER A 353 6.18 -15.23 -17.52
N GLU A 354 6.58 -16.49 -17.27
CA GLU A 354 6.20 -17.58 -18.14
C GLU A 354 4.67 -17.68 -18.27
N PRO A 355 4.14 -18.11 -19.43
CA PRO A 355 2.70 -18.22 -19.62
C PRO A 355 2.10 -19.28 -18.71
N TYR A 356 1.27 -18.88 -17.75
CA TYR A 356 0.49 -19.84 -16.97
C TYR A 356 -0.73 -20.30 -17.77
N LYS A 357 -0.76 -21.59 -18.09
CA LYS A 357 -1.80 -22.23 -18.91
C LYS A 357 -2.83 -22.92 -18.01
N VAL A 358 -4.11 -22.59 -18.14
CA VAL A 358 -5.17 -23.09 -17.26
C VAL A 358 -6.51 -23.20 -17.96
N VAL A 359 -7.37 -24.08 -17.45
CA VAL A 359 -8.76 -24.27 -17.92
C VAL A 359 -9.71 -24.04 -16.76
N THR A 360 -10.74 -23.21 -16.94
CA THR A 360 -11.86 -23.10 -15.99
C THR A 360 -12.63 -24.43 -15.94
N ASN A 361 -13.26 -24.72 -14.80
CA ASN A 361 -14.07 -25.95 -14.71
C ASN A 361 -15.22 -25.90 -15.70
N PRO A 362 -15.55 -27.00 -16.37
CA PRO A 362 -16.80 -27.11 -17.10
C PRO A 362 -17.98 -26.95 -16.13
N ARG A 363 -19.15 -26.59 -16.69
CA ARG A 363 -20.40 -26.51 -15.92
C ARG A 363 -20.69 -27.85 -15.24
N LYS A 364 -21.22 -27.80 -14.02
CA LYS A 364 -21.67 -28.98 -13.29
C LYS A 364 -22.69 -29.74 -14.13
N VAL A 365 -22.50 -31.08 -14.22
CA VAL A 365 -23.40 -31.94 -14.98
C VAL A 365 -24.75 -32.07 -14.24
N GLN A 366 -25.85 -31.83 -14.94
CA GLN A 366 -27.19 -32.10 -14.44
C GLN A 366 -27.62 -33.47 -14.93
N THR A 367 -27.79 -34.42 -14.01
CA THR A 367 -28.27 -35.77 -14.30
C THR A 367 -29.79 -35.75 -14.54
N LYS A 368 -30.25 -36.64 -15.43
CA LYS A 368 -31.66 -36.96 -15.63
C LYS A 368 -31.97 -38.30 -14.95
N LEU A 369 -33.24 -38.62 -14.84
CA LEU A 369 -33.69 -39.89 -14.25
C LEU A 369 -33.07 -41.10 -14.99
N ALA A 370 -32.51 -42.03 -14.23
CA ALA A 370 -32.03 -43.31 -14.74
C ALA A 370 -33.21 -44.26 -15.01
N LYS A 371 -33.13 -45.03 -16.10
CA LYS A 371 -34.15 -46.03 -16.43
C LYS A 371 -33.52 -47.41 -16.65
N SER A 372 -34.09 -48.43 -16.05
CA SER A 372 -33.79 -49.83 -16.35
C SER A 372 -34.79 -50.32 -17.39
N THR A 373 -34.37 -50.41 -18.66
CA THR A 373 -35.25 -50.79 -19.79
C THR A 373 -35.15 -52.26 -20.17
N LYS A 374 -34.11 -52.96 -19.70
CA LYS A 374 -33.87 -54.38 -19.95
C LYS A 374 -33.25 -55.05 -18.71
N LYS A 375 -33.46 -56.37 -18.55
CA LYS A 375 -32.82 -57.14 -17.46
C LYS A 375 -31.33 -56.91 -17.44
N ARG A 376 -30.78 -56.52 -16.28
CA ARG A 376 -29.38 -56.20 -16.06
C ARG A 376 -28.78 -55.05 -16.89
N LYS A 377 -29.61 -54.13 -17.37
CA LYS A 377 -29.15 -52.91 -18.09
C LYS A 377 -29.80 -51.67 -17.51
N ILE A 378 -28.97 -50.65 -17.19
CA ILE A 378 -29.44 -49.37 -16.69
C ILE A 378 -28.88 -48.29 -17.59
N THR A 379 -29.77 -47.43 -18.12
CA THR A 379 -29.39 -46.26 -18.93
C THR A 379 -29.47 -45.00 -18.08
N PHE A 380 -28.36 -44.33 -18.00
CA PHE A 380 -28.22 -43.00 -17.36
C PHE A 380 -28.12 -41.92 -18.42
N LYS A 381 -28.79 -40.79 -18.21
CA LYS A 381 -28.76 -39.61 -19.09
C LYS A 381 -28.44 -38.37 -18.30
N TRP A 382 -27.83 -37.38 -18.96
CA TRP A 382 -27.53 -36.07 -18.39
C TRP A 382 -27.64 -34.97 -19.44
N LYS A 383 -27.68 -33.69 -19.00
CA LYS A 383 -27.70 -32.56 -19.90
C LYS A 383 -26.30 -32.29 -20.44
N LYS A 384 -26.19 -31.85 -21.69
CA LYS A 384 -24.94 -31.39 -22.30
C LYS A 384 -24.38 -30.21 -21.52
N THR A 385 -23.04 -30.15 -21.35
CA THR A 385 -22.33 -29.07 -20.68
C THR A 385 -21.23 -28.50 -21.57
N THR A 386 -20.45 -27.54 -21.03
CA THR A 386 -19.37 -26.87 -21.73
C THR A 386 -18.07 -27.70 -21.86
N GLY A 387 -18.04 -28.94 -21.35
CA GLY A 387 -16.93 -29.88 -21.49
C GLY A 387 -16.77 -30.46 -22.89
N THR A 388 -15.61 -31.11 -23.14
CA THR A 388 -15.36 -31.90 -24.37
C THR A 388 -15.72 -33.37 -24.20
N GLY A 389 -15.98 -33.80 -22.99
CA GLY A 389 -16.42 -35.16 -22.66
C GLY A 389 -16.80 -35.30 -21.21
N TYR A 390 -17.16 -36.52 -20.86
CA TYR A 390 -17.65 -36.86 -19.51
C TYR A 390 -16.86 -38.06 -18.97
N GLN A 391 -16.50 -37.97 -17.68
CA GLN A 391 -16.05 -39.11 -16.92
C GLN A 391 -17.17 -39.52 -15.98
N TYR A 392 -17.50 -40.80 -15.99
CA TYR A 392 -18.54 -41.32 -15.15
C TYR A 392 -18.08 -42.55 -14.38
N GLN A 393 -18.66 -42.73 -13.22
CA GLN A 393 -18.40 -43.84 -12.33
C GLN A 393 -19.74 -44.44 -11.89
N TRP A 394 -19.79 -45.76 -11.73
CA TRP A 394 -20.93 -46.42 -11.14
C TRP A 394 -20.49 -47.45 -10.11
N SER A 395 -21.31 -47.67 -9.11
CA SER A 395 -21.07 -48.55 -7.97
C SER A 395 -22.38 -48.96 -7.34
N THR A 396 -22.36 -50.07 -6.58
CA THR A 396 -23.44 -50.42 -5.65
C THR A 396 -23.29 -49.68 -4.30
N SER A 397 -22.19 -49.03 -4.07
CA SER A 397 -21.92 -48.19 -2.87
C SER A 397 -22.27 -46.71 -3.17
N LYS A 398 -23.16 -46.13 -2.37
CA LYS A 398 -23.56 -44.70 -2.48
C LYS A 398 -22.36 -43.76 -2.36
N ASN A 399 -21.38 -44.08 -1.59
CA ASN A 399 -20.23 -43.24 -1.27
C ASN A 399 -19.06 -43.42 -2.23
N PHE A 400 -19.13 -44.36 -3.18
CA PHE A 400 -18.03 -44.68 -4.10
C PHE A 400 -16.67 -44.93 -3.43
N LYS A 401 -16.67 -45.42 -2.19
CA LYS A 401 -15.42 -45.73 -1.46
C LYS A 401 -14.76 -47.03 -1.95
N LYS A 402 -15.55 -47.98 -2.41
CA LYS A 402 -15.08 -49.30 -2.91
C LYS A 402 -15.91 -49.70 -4.14
N ASN A 403 -15.35 -50.62 -4.95
CA ASN A 403 -16.04 -51.29 -6.04
C ASN A 403 -16.73 -50.34 -7.06
N TYR A 404 -16.02 -49.35 -7.52
CA TYR A 404 -16.51 -48.47 -8.61
C TYR A 404 -15.71 -48.67 -9.89
N LEU A 405 -16.38 -48.55 -11.03
CA LEU A 405 -15.74 -48.56 -12.34
C LEU A 405 -15.74 -47.13 -12.91
N THR A 406 -14.62 -46.73 -13.49
CA THR A 406 -14.44 -45.40 -14.11
C THR A 406 -14.32 -45.53 -15.62
N LYS A 407 -15.16 -44.82 -16.37
CA LYS A 407 -15.08 -44.72 -17.83
C LYS A 407 -15.32 -43.32 -18.34
N THR A 408 -14.99 -43.07 -19.60
CA THR A 408 -15.18 -41.78 -20.27
C THR A 408 -16.05 -41.94 -21.48
N THR A 409 -16.79 -40.87 -21.86
CA THR A 409 -17.62 -40.81 -23.06
C THR A 409 -17.76 -39.38 -23.56
N LYS A 410 -18.04 -39.22 -24.84
CA LYS A 410 -18.47 -37.92 -25.41
C LYS A 410 -19.99 -37.80 -25.48
N LYS A 411 -20.72 -38.91 -25.26
CA LYS A 411 -22.18 -38.96 -25.30
C LYS A 411 -22.78 -38.42 -24.00
N THR A 412 -24.03 -37.96 -24.03
CA THR A 412 -24.78 -37.49 -22.86
C THR A 412 -25.59 -38.59 -22.19
N ASN A 413 -25.33 -39.85 -22.55
CA ASN A 413 -25.93 -41.04 -21.96
C ASN A 413 -24.94 -42.21 -21.96
N VAL A 414 -25.16 -43.16 -21.07
CA VAL A 414 -24.47 -44.45 -21.04
C VAL A 414 -25.44 -45.52 -20.59
N THR A 415 -25.29 -46.72 -21.16
CA THR A 415 -25.95 -47.92 -20.66
C THR A 415 -24.92 -48.80 -20.02
N ILE A 416 -25.07 -49.10 -18.74
CA ILE A 416 -24.22 -50.02 -18.02
C ILE A 416 -24.87 -51.41 -17.92
N SER A 417 -24.07 -52.46 -18.04
CA SER A 417 -24.47 -53.81 -17.71
C SER A 417 -24.20 -54.08 -16.22
N THR A 418 -25.14 -54.68 -15.51
CA THR A 418 -25.03 -54.95 -14.09
C THR A 418 -24.83 -56.46 -13.85
N SER A 419 -24.00 -56.83 -12.91
CA SER A 419 -23.73 -58.20 -12.56
C SER A 419 -24.89 -58.87 -11.80
N LYS A 420 -25.65 -58.07 -11.06
CA LYS A 420 -26.77 -58.54 -10.21
C LYS A 420 -28.07 -57.84 -10.57
N SER A 421 -29.18 -58.56 -10.60
CA SER A 421 -30.52 -58.02 -10.61
C SER A 421 -30.97 -57.60 -9.20
N ARG A 422 -31.98 -56.76 -9.08
CA ARG A 422 -32.55 -56.29 -7.78
C ARG A 422 -31.53 -55.63 -6.85
N LYS A 423 -30.48 -54.96 -7.41
CA LYS A 423 -29.51 -54.15 -6.66
C LYS A 423 -29.61 -52.68 -7.10
N THR A 424 -29.46 -51.78 -6.14
CA THR A 424 -29.36 -50.36 -6.41
C THR A 424 -27.97 -50.02 -6.93
N TYR A 425 -27.91 -49.27 -8.03
CA TYR A 425 -26.67 -48.76 -8.59
C TYR A 425 -26.67 -47.25 -8.55
N TYR A 426 -25.56 -46.68 -8.11
CA TYR A 426 -25.34 -45.23 -8.08
C TYR A 426 -24.42 -44.86 -9.23
N LEU A 427 -24.68 -43.68 -9.83
CA LEU A 427 -23.80 -43.09 -10.85
C LEU A 427 -23.42 -41.69 -10.44
N ARG A 428 -22.16 -41.34 -10.61
CA ARG A 428 -21.71 -39.96 -10.62
C ARG A 428 -21.02 -39.67 -11.94
N VAL A 429 -21.16 -38.39 -12.41
CA VAL A 429 -20.62 -37.95 -13.67
C VAL A 429 -20.09 -36.54 -13.53
N ARG A 430 -18.92 -36.30 -14.12
CA ARG A 430 -18.33 -34.97 -14.26
C ARG A 430 -17.98 -34.70 -15.72
N ALA A 431 -18.07 -33.45 -16.14
CA ALA A 431 -17.54 -33.04 -17.42
C ALA A 431 -16.03 -32.75 -17.29
N TYR A 432 -15.28 -32.93 -18.36
CA TYR A 432 -13.88 -32.52 -18.47
C TYR A 432 -13.67 -31.75 -19.78
N LYS A 433 -12.64 -30.90 -19.80
CA LYS A 433 -12.17 -30.25 -21.02
C LYS A 433 -10.82 -30.86 -21.43
N THR A 434 -10.71 -31.29 -22.67
CA THR A 434 -9.44 -31.73 -23.26
C THR A 434 -8.81 -30.54 -24.00
N HIS A 435 -7.56 -30.26 -23.70
CA HIS A 435 -6.76 -29.28 -24.43
C HIS A 435 -6.14 -29.90 -25.67
N SER A 436 -5.64 -29.07 -26.61
CA SER A 436 -4.97 -29.54 -27.85
C SER A 436 -3.79 -30.48 -27.65
N ASN A 437 -3.13 -30.40 -26.48
CA ASN A 437 -2.05 -31.31 -26.09
C ASN A 437 -2.53 -32.65 -25.47
N GLY A 438 -3.83 -32.95 -25.56
CA GLY A 438 -4.43 -34.18 -24.99
C GLY A 438 -4.70 -34.14 -23.49
N LYS A 439 -4.17 -33.16 -22.73
CA LYS A 439 -4.40 -33.06 -21.28
C LYS A 439 -5.86 -32.78 -20.95
N LYS A 440 -6.42 -33.54 -20.01
CA LYS A 440 -7.79 -33.36 -19.50
C LYS A 440 -7.77 -32.52 -18.23
N TYR A 441 -8.67 -31.54 -18.16
CA TYR A 441 -8.82 -30.61 -17.03
C TYR A 441 -10.20 -30.69 -16.41
#